data_01b4e1ed1b6ebfbc87992f9c88df6976
#
_entry.id   01b4e1ed1b6ebfbc87992f9c88df6976
#
_cell.length_a   1.000
_cell.length_b   1.000
_cell.length_c   1.000
_cell.angle_alpha   90.00
_cell.angle_beta   90.00
_cell.angle_gamma   90.00
#
_symmetry.space_group_name_H-M   'P 1'
#
loop_
_entity.id
_entity.type
_entity.pdbx_description
1 polymer ?
#
loop_
_entity_poly.entity_id
_entity_poly.type
_entity_poly.pdbx_seq_one_letter_code
_entity_poly.pdbx_strand_id
1 'polypeptide(L)'
;VFLTYYKNHHKAKRLIIIRDKGFYDRTFGAALIRKCEQQKIPVKVVPYSTQINWLDIIKGESLVIHTTEDKIKLNYTVTSLQAHQENITLVGSDKLLEFNDVDYNQWEKLNITFLSENKSQIPNPRSNLMKINYRSDYRDDPSLFSYMGYDHVLFACEILNAFGNYFPLFIEGNEISYANMNFCMRITPSNLQNKYLGIFRLMDGQLMVEEIK
;
A
#
# COMPACT_ATOMS: atom_id res chain seq x y z
N VAL A 1 -11.43 -1.70 -1.46
CA VAL A 1 -10.32 -1.99 -2.36
C VAL A 1 -9.60 -3.27 -1.94
N PHE A 2 -8.84 -3.31 -0.82
CA PHE A 2 -8.02 -4.49 -0.46
C PHE A 2 -8.84 -5.80 -0.35
N LEU A 3 -9.99 -5.82 0.31
CA LEU A 3 -10.80 -7.04 0.42
C LEU A 3 -11.41 -7.48 -0.93
N THR A 4 -11.64 -6.55 -1.84
CA THR A 4 -12.04 -6.86 -3.21
C THR A 4 -10.90 -7.56 -3.94
N TYR A 5 -9.70 -7.00 -3.86
CA TYR A 5 -8.49 -7.61 -4.38
C TYR A 5 -8.26 -9.02 -3.80
N TYR A 6 -8.32 -9.17 -2.48
CA TYR A 6 -8.22 -10.47 -1.82
C TYR A 6 -9.22 -11.49 -2.38
N LYS A 7 -10.48 -11.09 -2.52
CA LYS A 7 -11.53 -11.98 -3.04
C LYS A 7 -11.29 -12.40 -4.49
N ASN A 8 -10.75 -11.50 -5.29
CA ASN A 8 -10.54 -11.76 -6.71
C ASN A 8 -9.28 -12.59 -6.98
N HIS A 9 -8.21 -12.36 -6.24
CA HIS A 9 -6.90 -12.93 -6.53
C HIS A 9 -6.40 -13.95 -5.50
N HIS A 10 -6.90 -13.90 -4.26
CA HIS A 10 -6.37 -14.68 -3.15
C HIS A 10 -7.44 -15.41 -2.32
N LYS A 11 -8.67 -15.54 -2.82
CA LYS A 11 -9.79 -16.12 -2.07
C LYS A 11 -9.50 -17.51 -1.48
N ALA A 12 -8.66 -18.31 -2.15
CA ALA A 12 -8.26 -19.63 -1.68
C ALA A 12 -7.24 -19.57 -0.54
N LYS A 13 -6.55 -18.43 -0.37
CA LYS A 13 -5.51 -18.26 0.65
C LYS A 13 -6.11 -17.94 2.01
N ARG A 14 -5.47 -18.46 3.06
CA ARG A 14 -5.80 -18.04 4.44
C ARG A 14 -5.40 -16.60 4.67
N LEU A 15 -6.27 -15.80 5.26
CA LEU A 15 -5.95 -14.44 5.66
C LEU A 15 -5.43 -14.44 7.09
N ILE A 16 -4.20 -13.97 7.26
CA ILE A 16 -3.52 -13.87 8.55
C ILE A 16 -3.14 -12.40 8.76
N ILE A 17 -3.48 -11.81 9.90
CA ILE A 17 -3.13 -10.43 10.23
C ILE A 17 -2.24 -10.44 11.48
N ILE A 18 -1.01 -9.93 11.32
CA ILE A 18 -0.07 -9.75 12.42
C ILE A 18 -0.26 -8.35 12.99
N ARG A 19 -0.62 -8.27 14.28
CA ARG A 19 -0.92 -7.04 15.00
C ARG A 19 0.25 -6.59 15.87
N ASP A 20 0.72 -5.34 15.73
CA ASP A 20 1.85 -4.82 16.52
C ASP A 20 1.52 -3.65 17.45
N LYS A 21 0.24 -3.23 17.50
CA LYS A 21 -0.28 -2.11 18.31
C LYS A 21 0.22 -0.71 17.88
N GLY A 22 0.92 -0.57 16.76
CA GLY A 22 1.34 0.70 16.19
C GLY A 22 0.17 1.54 15.63
N PHE A 23 0.49 2.71 15.05
CA PHE A 23 -0.56 3.58 14.46
C PHE A 23 -1.27 2.90 13.30
N TYR A 24 -0.52 2.33 12.37
CA TYR A 24 -1.06 1.62 11.20
C TYR A 24 -1.93 0.41 11.61
N ASP A 25 -1.51 -0.30 12.66
CA ASP A 25 -2.32 -1.39 13.22
C ASP A 25 -3.66 -0.91 13.81
N ARG A 26 -3.63 0.20 14.56
CA ARG A 26 -4.85 0.75 15.17
C ARG A 26 -5.84 1.32 14.15
N THR A 27 -5.34 1.80 13.02
CA THR A 27 -6.14 2.37 11.94
C THR A 27 -6.52 1.30 10.91
N PHE A 28 -5.58 0.93 10.04
CA PHE A 28 -5.81 -0.01 8.96
C PHE A 28 -6.08 -1.43 9.46
N GLY A 29 -5.24 -1.96 10.35
CA GLY A 29 -5.38 -3.33 10.87
C GLY A 29 -6.73 -3.56 11.56
N ALA A 30 -7.12 -2.65 12.45
CA ALA A 30 -8.41 -2.72 13.14
C ALA A 30 -9.61 -2.57 12.19
N ALA A 31 -9.50 -1.67 11.21
CA ALA A 31 -10.55 -1.48 10.20
C ALA A 31 -10.70 -2.72 9.30
N LEU A 32 -9.59 -3.34 8.93
CA LEU A 32 -9.58 -4.55 8.10
C LEU A 32 -10.23 -5.73 8.83
N ILE A 33 -9.87 -5.98 10.10
CA ILE A 33 -10.48 -7.04 10.91
C ILE A 33 -12.00 -6.86 10.98
N ARG A 34 -12.45 -5.66 11.33
CA ARG A 34 -13.89 -5.32 11.40
C ARG A 34 -14.61 -5.57 10.07
N LYS A 35 -13.96 -5.24 8.95
CA LYS A 35 -14.51 -5.51 7.61
C LYS A 35 -14.56 -6.99 7.27
N CYS A 36 -13.54 -7.76 7.68
CA CYS A 36 -13.55 -9.22 7.54
C CYS A 36 -14.72 -9.84 8.30
N GLU A 37 -14.94 -9.43 9.55
CA GLU A 37 -16.07 -9.88 10.38
C GLU A 37 -17.41 -9.55 9.71
N GLN A 38 -17.62 -8.30 9.28
CA GLN A 38 -18.84 -7.87 8.58
C GLN A 38 -19.12 -8.68 7.31
N GLN A 39 -18.08 -9.06 6.57
CA GLN A 39 -18.18 -9.81 5.32
C GLN A 39 -18.05 -11.32 5.50
N LYS A 40 -17.98 -11.80 6.75
CA LYS A 40 -17.81 -13.23 7.10
C LYS A 40 -16.59 -13.87 6.42
N ILE A 41 -15.50 -13.10 6.26
CA ILE A 41 -14.23 -13.60 5.75
C ILE A 41 -13.44 -14.17 6.92
N PRO A 42 -13.05 -15.46 6.89
CA PRO A 42 -12.27 -16.04 7.95
C PRO A 42 -10.88 -15.40 7.99
N VAL A 43 -10.52 -14.87 9.15
CA VAL A 43 -9.22 -14.23 9.39
C VAL A 43 -8.61 -14.76 10.68
N LYS A 44 -7.30 -15.08 10.64
CA LYS A 44 -6.51 -15.40 11.83
C LYS A 44 -5.75 -14.17 12.27
N VAL A 45 -6.07 -13.66 13.45
CA VAL A 45 -5.37 -12.52 14.04
C VAL A 45 -4.29 -13.04 14.98
N VAL A 46 -3.05 -12.57 14.80
CA VAL A 46 -1.87 -13.00 15.55
C VAL A 46 -1.19 -11.76 16.15
N PRO A 47 -1.01 -11.66 17.46
CA PRO A 47 -0.20 -10.60 18.04
C PRO A 47 1.26 -10.77 17.61
N TYR A 48 1.94 -9.67 17.28
CA TYR A 48 3.35 -9.71 16.97
C TYR A 48 4.16 -10.23 18.16
N SER A 49 5.06 -11.16 17.88
CA SER A 49 6.05 -11.70 18.82
C SER A 49 7.25 -12.20 18.01
N THR A 50 8.43 -12.13 18.58
CA THR A 50 9.64 -12.75 18.02
C THR A 50 9.63 -14.28 18.12
N GLN A 51 8.69 -14.85 18.88
CA GLN A 51 8.55 -16.29 19.13
C GLN A 51 7.29 -16.88 18.45
N ILE A 52 6.86 -16.30 17.34
CA ILE A 52 5.71 -16.84 16.59
C ILE A 52 6.09 -18.22 16.03
N ASN A 53 5.32 -19.24 16.37
CA ASN A 53 5.44 -20.55 15.74
C ASN A 53 4.65 -20.55 14.40
N TRP A 54 5.36 -20.28 13.31
CA TRP A 54 4.75 -20.20 11.99
C TRP A 54 4.19 -21.54 11.49
N LEU A 55 4.79 -22.67 11.89
CA LEU A 55 4.30 -24.01 11.51
C LEU A 55 2.86 -24.26 11.99
N ASP A 56 2.48 -23.70 13.12
CA ASP A 56 1.11 -23.83 13.66
C ASP A 56 0.14 -22.84 12.99
N ILE A 57 0.66 -21.79 12.38
CA ILE A 57 -0.14 -20.69 11.81
C ILE A 57 -0.36 -20.87 10.32
N ILE A 58 0.72 -21.19 9.59
CA ILE A 58 0.71 -21.34 8.13
C ILE A 58 0.38 -22.79 7.80
N LYS A 59 -0.85 -23.00 7.37
CA LYS A 59 -1.33 -24.33 6.94
C LYS A 59 -1.79 -24.22 5.49
N GLY A 60 -0.87 -24.32 4.54
CA GLY A 60 -1.11 -24.10 3.12
C GLY A 60 -0.99 -22.64 2.71
N GLU A 61 -1.48 -22.30 1.51
CA GLU A 61 -1.34 -20.95 0.97
C GLU A 61 -1.96 -19.88 1.89
N SER A 62 -1.19 -18.85 2.19
CA SER A 62 -1.55 -17.82 3.15
C SER A 62 -1.20 -16.42 2.65
N LEU A 63 -2.13 -15.49 2.85
CA LEU A 63 -1.89 -14.06 2.69
C LEU A 63 -1.64 -13.48 4.08
N VAL A 64 -0.42 -13.06 4.34
CA VAL A 64 0.02 -12.53 5.64
C VAL A 64 0.09 -11.02 5.56
N ILE A 65 -0.71 -10.34 6.36
CA ILE A 65 -0.69 -8.88 6.46
C ILE A 65 0.06 -8.49 7.71
N HIS A 66 1.14 -7.75 7.54
CA HIS A 66 1.88 -7.18 8.66
C HIS A 66 1.51 -5.71 8.83
N THR A 67 0.94 -5.38 10.00
CA THR A 67 0.48 -4.02 10.30
C THR A 67 1.54 -3.16 11.00
N THR A 68 2.81 -3.53 10.89
CA THR A 68 3.91 -2.77 11.47
C THR A 68 4.39 -1.65 10.55
N GLU A 69 4.91 -0.60 11.17
CA GLU A 69 5.72 0.44 10.54
C GLU A 69 7.16 0.41 11.10
N ASP A 70 7.48 -0.64 11.86
CA ASP A 70 8.79 -0.83 12.50
C ASP A 70 9.64 -1.81 11.68
N LYS A 71 10.78 -1.32 11.18
CA LYS A 71 11.72 -2.06 10.36
C LYS A 71 12.25 -3.34 11.04
N ILE A 72 12.56 -3.26 12.34
CA ILE A 72 13.14 -4.40 13.06
C ILE A 72 12.10 -5.53 13.12
N LYS A 73 10.85 -5.20 13.45
CA LYS A 73 9.75 -6.16 13.49
C LYS A 73 9.47 -6.78 12.14
N LEU A 74 9.50 -5.95 11.08
CA LEU A 74 9.32 -6.45 9.72
C LEU A 74 10.43 -7.43 9.34
N ASN A 75 11.70 -7.05 9.52
CA ASN A 75 12.84 -7.91 9.18
C ASN A 75 12.80 -9.24 9.94
N TYR A 76 12.42 -9.21 11.21
CA TYR A 76 12.20 -10.42 11.99
C TYR A 76 11.11 -11.31 11.38
N THR A 77 10.00 -10.70 10.97
CA THR A 77 8.89 -11.43 10.35
C THR A 77 9.30 -12.00 9.00
N VAL A 78 9.94 -11.19 8.14
CA VAL A 78 10.44 -11.63 6.82
C VAL A 78 11.39 -12.79 6.97
N THR A 79 12.39 -12.69 7.83
CA THR A 79 13.38 -13.77 8.06
C THR A 79 12.72 -15.05 8.57
N SER A 80 11.78 -14.94 9.50
CA SER A 80 11.09 -16.10 10.07
C SER A 80 10.10 -16.76 9.09
N LEU A 81 9.58 -16.00 8.12
CA LEU A 81 8.68 -16.51 7.08
C LEU A 81 9.40 -17.18 5.91
N GLN A 82 10.71 -17.00 5.76
CA GLN A 82 11.47 -17.57 4.62
C GLN A 82 11.35 -19.09 4.47
N ALA A 83 11.25 -19.82 5.58
CA ALA A 83 11.05 -21.27 5.54
C ALA A 83 9.70 -21.68 4.93
N HIS A 84 8.80 -20.73 4.71
CA HIS A 84 7.44 -20.94 4.18
C HIS A 84 7.17 -20.15 2.90
N GLN A 85 8.21 -19.61 2.24
CA GLN A 85 8.11 -18.66 1.12
C GLN A 85 7.20 -19.12 -0.02
N GLU A 86 7.17 -20.42 -0.32
CA GLU A 86 6.35 -20.97 -1.42
C GLU A 86 4.85 -20.84 -1.20
N ASN A 87 4.42 -20.70 0.05
CA ASN A 87 3.02 -20.67 0.46
C ASN A 87 2.54 -19.31 0.95
N ILE A 88 3.38 -18.28 0.84
CA ILE A 88 3.07 -16.98 1.44
C ILE A 88 3.06 -15.87 0.38
N THR A 89 2.11 -14.96 0.56
CA THR A 89 2.17 -13.59 0.03
C THR A 89 2.16 -12.65 1.23
N LEU A 90 3.22 -11.84 1.38
CA LEU A 90 3.31 -10.87 2.47
C LEU A 90 2.76 -9.53 2.00
N VAL A 91 1.90 -8.90 2.81
CA VAL A 91 1.33 -7.58 2.54
C VAL A 91 1.76 -6.61 3.63
N GLY A 92 2.28 -5.46 3.21
CA GLY A 92 2.70 -4.38 4.10
C GLY A 92 2.27 -3.00 3.62
N SER A 93 2.55 -1.97 4.43
CA SER A 93 2.37 -0.58 4.00
C SER A 93 3.54 -0.10 3.16
N ASP A 94 3.31 0.95 2.37
CA ASP A 94 4.35 1.61 1.57
C ASP A 94 5.47 2.26 2.39
N LYS A 95 5.25 2.54 3.67
CA LYS A 95 6.30 3.00 4.57
C LYS A 95 7.49 2.06 4.67
N LEU A 96 7.26 0.77 4.38
CA LEU A 96 8.33 -0.21 4.34
C LEU A 96 9.32 0.05 3.21
N LEU A 97 8.90 0.74 2.16
CA LEU A 97 9.76 1.14 1.02
C LEU A 97 10.72 2.28 1.37
N GLU A 98 10.53 2.96 2.50
CA GLU A 98 11.45 3.99 2.99
C GLU A 98 12.71 3.38 3.64
N PHE A 99 12.75 2.07 3.84
CA PHE A 99 13.88 1.38 4.45
C PHE A 99 14.98 1.10 3.42
N ASN A 100 16.12 1.78 3.55
CA ASN A 100 17.22 1.74 2.57
C ASN A 100 18.09 0.47 2.62
N ASP A 101 17.98 -0.33 3.69
CA ASP A 101 18.87 -1.48 3.96
C ASP A 101 18.06 -2.78 4.12
N VAL A 102 17.15 -3.01 3.20
CA VAL A 102 16.36 -4.25 3.13
C VAL A 102 16.89 -5.16 2.03
N ASP A 103 16.81 -6.45 2.26
CA ASP A 103 17.12 -7.45 1.24
C ASP A 103 15.91 -7.65 0.32
N TYR A 104 15.90 -6.94 -0.79
CA TYR A 104 14.84 -7.02 -1.80
C TYR A 104 14.66 -8.45 -2.33
N ASN A 105 15.73 -9.26 -2.42
CA ASN A 105 15.61 -10.65 -2.88
C ASN A 105 14.79 -11.51 -1.90
N GLN A 106 14.92 -11.25 -0.59
CA GLN A 106 14.09 -11.92 0.41
C GLN A 106 12.62 -11.47 0.32
N TRP A 107 12.38 -10.21 0.04
CA TRP A 107 11.04 -9.68 -0.12
C TRP A 107 10.34 -10.25 -1.36
N GLU A 108 11.04 -10.37 -2.47
CA GLU A 108 10.51 -10.98 -3.69
C GLU A 108 10.12 -12.45 -3.48
N LYS A 109 10.94 -13.23 -2.78
CA LYS A 109 10.62 -14.63 -2.44
C LYS A 109 9.35 -14.78 -1.62
N LEU A 110 8.99 -13.78 -0.83
CA LEU A 110 7.72 -13.74 -0.09
C LEU A 110 6.57 -13.11 -0.88
N ASN A 111 6.76 -12.84 -2.17
CA ASN A 111 5.78 -12.18 -3.03
C ASN A 111 5.24 -10.91 -2.36
N ILE A 112 6.13 -10.05 -1.83
CA ILE A 112 5.69 -8.91 -1.04
C ILE A 112 4.84 -7.96 -1.89
N THR A 113 3.73 -7.55 -1.29
CA THR A 113 2.76 -6.64 -1.89
C THR A 113 2.59 -5.44 -0.98
N PHE A 114 2.60 -4.24 -1.52
CA PHE A 114 2.45 -3.00 -0.78
C PHE A 114 1.12 -2.34 -1.07
N LEU A 115 0.53 -1.77 -0.02
CA LEU A 115 -0.67 -0.95 -0.13
C LEU A 115 -0.26 0.52 -0.01
N SER A 116 -0.51 1.32 -1.04
CA SER A 116 -0.14 2.74 -1.06
C SER A 116 -1.16 3.60 -1.81
N GLU A 117 -1.33 4.83 -1.36
CA GLU A 117 -2.01 5.88 -2.12
C GLU A 117 -1.09 6.52 -3.17
N ASN A 118 0.20 6.25 -3.06
CA ASN A 118 1.28 6.91 -3.77
C ASN A 118 2.02 5.91 -4.67
N LYS A 119 2.38 6.35 -5.85
CA LYS A 119 3.15 5.59 -6.85
C LYS A 119 4.46 6.25 -7.24
N SER A 120 5.00 7.19 -6.44
CA SER A 120 6.24 7.91 -6.75
C SER A 120 7.47 7.01 -6.86
N GLN A 121 7.41 5.83 -6.25
CA GLN A 121 8.44 4.80 -6.35
C GLN A 121 8.38 4.02 -7.68
N ILE A 122 7.31 4.20 -8.47
CA ILE A 122 7.19 3.55 -9.77
C ILE A 122 7.82 4.46 -10.82
N PRO A 123 8.83 3.96 -11.57
CA PRO A 123 9.45 4.75 -12.62
C PRO A 123 8.44 5.21 -13.66
N ASN A 124 8.32 6.52 -13.85
CA ASN A 124 7.55 7.08 -14.95
C ASN A 124 8.17 8.40 -15.44
N PRO A 125 8.00 8.77 -16.74
CA PRO A 125 8.64 9.94 -17.32
C PRO A 125 8.28 11.27 -16.63
N ARG A 126 7.04 11.44 -16.20
CA ARG A 126 6.57 12.69 -15.55
C ARG A 126 7.18 12.84 -14.15
N SER A 127 7.26 11.75 -13.39
CA SER A 127 7.92 11.73 -12.08
C SER A 127 9.41 12.04 -12.21
N ASN A 128 10.07 11.45 -13.21
CA ASN A 128 11.48 11.73 -13.50
C ASN A 128 11.72 13.19 -13.88
N LEU A 129 10.84 13.78 -14.71
CA LEU A 129 10.94 15.20 -15.06
C LEU A 129 10.78 16.11 -13.84
N MET A 130 9.80 15.83 -12.99
CA MET A 130 9.62 16.53 -11.71
C MET A 130 10.88 16.43 -10.84
N LYS A 131 11.47 15.24 -10.73
CA LYS A 131 12.71 15.01 -9.97
C LYS A 131 13.89 15.83 -10.52
N ILE A 132 14.06 15.87 -11.85
CA ILE A 132 15.11 16.65 -12.50
C ILE A 132 14.95 18.14 -12.20
N ASN A 133 13.74 18.68 -12.37
CA ASN A 133 13.46 20.09 -12.11
C ASN A 133 13.66 20.43 -10.61
N TYR A 134 13.19 19.58 -9.71
CA TYR A 134 13.36 19.76 -8.28
C TYR A 134 14.86 19.82 -7.88
N ARG A 135 15.68 18.91 -8.42
CA ARG A 135 17.13 18.91 -8.21
C ARG A 135 17.81 20.18 -8.75
N SER A 136 17.35 20.67 -9.90
CA SER A 136 17.84 21.93 -10.47
C SER A 136 17.59 23.12 -9.54
N ASP A 137 16.39 23.20 -8.96
CA ASP A 137 15.96 24.34 -8.17
C ASP A 137 16.45 24.28 -6.72
N TYR A 138 16.39 23.09 -6.11
CA TYR A 138 16.66 22.91 -4.67
C TYR A 138 17.97 22.20 -4.36
N ARG A 139 18.67 21.63 -5.36
CA ARG A 139 19.92 20.87 -5.23
C ARG A 139 19.82 19.68 -4.27
N ASP A 140 18.63 19.11 -4.18
CA ASP A 140 18.30 17.96 -3.32
C ASP A 140 17.29 17.05 -4.03
N ASP A 141 17.09 15.84 -3.51
CA ASP A 141 16.07 14.93 -4.02
C ASP A 141 14.69 15.27 -3.43
N PRO A 142 13.63 15.22 -4.25
CA PRO A 142 12.29 15.42 -3.74
C PRO A 142 11.94 14.32 -2.73
N SER A 143 11.43 14.74 -1.58
CA SER A 143 10.85 13.84 -0.59
C SER A 143 9.52 13.26 -1.09
N LEU A 144 9.02 12.23 -0.40
CA LEU A 144 7.68 11.70 -0.64
C LEU A 144 6.62 12.82 -0.62
N PHE A 145 6.71 13.74 0.35
CA PHE A 145 5.78 14.87 0.47
C PHE A 145 5.90 15.87 -0.68
N SER A 146 7.08 16.03 -1.26
CA SER A 146 7.29 16.88 -2.45
C SER A 146 6.54 16.33 -3.65
N TYR A 147 6.61 15.02 -3.88
CA TYR A 147 5.84 14.34 -4.94
C TYR A 147 4.35 14.45 -4.73
N MET A 148 3.89 14.19 -3.50
CA MET A 148 2.46 14.30 -3.15
C MET A 148 1.96 15.73 -3.33
N GLY A 149 2.70 16.72 -2.81
CA GLY A 149 2.33 18.13 -2.92
C GLY A 149 2.22 18.61 -4.37
N TYR A 150 3.16 18.20 -5.21
CA TYR A 150 3.15 18.50 -6.64
C TYR A 150 1.86 18.01 -7.31
N ASP A 151 1.51 16.75 -7.14
CA ASP A 151 0.32 16.18 -7.76
C ASP A 151 -0.99 16.72 -7.16
N HIS A 152 -1.03 17.05 -5.86
CA HIS A 152 -2.20 17.68 -5.24
C HIS A 152 -2.45 19.08 -5.82
N VAL A 153 -1.39 19.87 -6.03
CA VAL A 153 -1.53 21.21 -6.63
C VAL A 153 -2.00 21.08 -8.07
N LEU A 154 -1.42 20.18 -8.87
CA LEU A 154 -1.86 19.96 -10.24
C LEU A 154 -3.33 19.52 -10.28
N PHE A 155 -3.71 18.55 -9.46
CA PHE A 155 -5.10 18.10 -9.36
C PHE A 155 -6.04 19.26 -9.05
N ALA A 156 -5.73 20.06 -8.03
CA ALA A 156 -6.56 21.19 -7.64
C ALA A 156 -6.69 22.24 -8.76
N CYS A 157 -5.58 22.60 -9.42
CA CYS A 157 -5.56 23.57 -10.48
C CYS A 157 -6.36 23.09 -11.71
N GLU A 158 -6.15 21.85 -12.15
CA GLU A 158 -6.82 21.29 -13.32
C GLU A 158 -8.33 21.14 -13.09
N ILE A 159 -8.73 20.63 -11.93
CA ILE A 159 -10.14 20.41 -11.60
C ILE A 159 -10.88 21.76 -11.46
N LEU A 160 -10.28 22.73 -10.77
CA LEU A 160 -10.88 24.04 -10.62
C LEU A 160 -10.94 24.80 -11.96
N ASN A 161 -9.93 24.66 -12.81
CA ASN A 161 -9.94 25.25 -14.13
C ASN A 161 -11.01 24.62 -15.06
N ALA A 162 -11.21 23.30 -14.96
CA ALA A 162 -12.16 22.57 -15.80
C ALA A 162 -13.62 22.77 -15.35
N PHE A 163 -13.88 22.77 -14.06
CA PHE A 163 -15.23 22.65 -13.50
C PHE A 163 -15.60 23.78 -12.51
N GLY A 164 -14.67 24.67 -12.17
CA GLY A 164 -14.89 25.71 -11.17
C GLY A 164 -15.41 25.14 -9.86
N ASN A 165 -16.35 25.84 -9.22
CA ASN A 165 -16.95 25.42 -7.96
C ASN A 165 -17.85 24.16 -8.06
N TYR A 166 -18.18 23.73 -9.27
CA TYR A 166 -19.02 22.55 -9.51
C TYR A 166 -18.19 21.25 -9.58
N PHE A 167 -16.87 21.32 -9.42
CA PHE A 167 -15.97 20.17 -9.55
C PHE A 167 -16.42 18.92 -8.76
N PRO A 168 -17.04 19.01 -7.57
CA PRO A 168 -17.43 17.82 -6.84
C PRO A 168 -18.36 16.90 -7.62
N LEU A 169 -19.24 17.46 -8.48
CA LEU A 169 -20.19 16.70 -9.27
C LEU A 169 -19.52 15.85 -10.37
N PHE A 170 -18.30 16.19 -10.76
CA PHE A 170 -17.61 15.58 -11.89
C PHE A 170 -16.49 14.62 -11.48
N ILE A 171 -15.98 14.73 -10.26
CA ILE A 171 -14.83 13.92 -9.80
C ILE A 171 -15.22 12.72 -8.93
N GLU A 172 -16.47 12.67 -8.45
CA GLU A 172 -16.89 11.59 -7.56
C GLU A 172 -16.86 10.24 -8.28
N GLY A 173 -16.13 9.29 -7.69
CA GLY A 173 -16.01 7.92 -8.19
C GLY A 173 -15.16 7.75 -9.45
N ASN A 174 -14.68 8.82 -10.06
CA ASN A 174 -13.75 8.75 -11.18
C ASN A 174 -12.31 8.64 -10.69
N GLU A 175 -11.54 7.77 -11.34
CA GLU A 175 -10.11 7.69 -11.09
C GLU A 175 -9.37 8.67 -12.00
N ILE A 176 -8.59 9.58 -11.39
CA ILE A 176 -7.77 10.57 -12.11
C ILE A 176 -6.32 10.27 -11.75
N SER A 177 -5.49 10.00 -12.76
CA SER A 177 -4.10 9.58 -12.58
C SER A 177 -3.12 10.70 -12.88
N TYR A 178 -2.25 10.99 -11.92
CA TYR A 178 -1.10 11.87 -12.05
C TYR A 178 0.21 11.09 -12.03
N ALA A 179 1.33 11.80 -11.99
CA ALA A 179 2.66 11.19 -12.04
C ALA A 179 2.95 10.29 -10.82
N ASN A 180 2.59 10.78 -9.63
CA ASN A 180 2.98 10.14 -8.38
C ASN A 180 1.79 9.67 -7.55
N MET A 181 0.58 10.11 -7.88
CA MET A 181 -0.65 9.76 -7.17
C MET A 181 -1.79 9.46 -8.12
N ASN A 182 -2.74 8.67 -7.64
CA ASN A 182 -4.06 8.57 -8.25
C ASN A 182 -5.10 9.12 -7.28
N PHE A 183 -6.11 9.75 -7.84
CA PHE A 183 -7.23 10.29 -7.09
C PHE A 183 -8.51 9.55 -7.48
N CYS A 184 -9.19 8.99 -6.50
CA CYS A 184 -10.54 8.47 -6.60
C CYS A 184 -11.37 9.13 -5.49
N MET A 185 -11.93 10.28 -5.81
CA MET A 185 -12.55 11.13 -4.80
C MET A 185 -13.93 10.62 -4.42
N ARG A 186 -14.21 10.65 -3.14
CA ARG A 186 -15.54 10.40 -2.58
C ARG A 186 -16.00 11.61 -1.76
N ILE A 187 -17.19 12.05 -2.07
CA ILE A 187 -17.85 13.14 -1.35
C ILE A 187 -18.60 12.56 -0.18
N THR A 188 -18.40 13.15 0.98
CA THR A 188 -19.20 12.90 2.18
C THR A 188 -19.84 14.23 2.63
N PRO A 189 -20.88 14.24 3.46
CA PRO A 189 -21.49 15.48 3.91
C PRO A 189 -20.52 16.47 4.59
N SER A 190 -19.41 15.95 5.12
CA SER A 190 -18.44 16.76 5.88
C SER A 190 -17.11 16.99 5.17
N ASN A 191 -16.76 16.20 4.14
CA ASN A 191 -15.46 16.31 3.49
C ASN A 191 -15.39 15.60 2.12
N LEU A 192 -14.31 15.93 1.40
CA LEU A 192 -13.87 15.25 0.19
C LEU A 192 -12.66 14.38 0.55
N GLN A 193 -12.72 13.09 0.21
CA GLN A 193 -11.68 12.14 0.57
C GLN A 193 -11.18 11.39 -0.67
N ASN A 194 -9.85 11.29 -0.83
CA ASN A 194 -9.27 10.31 -1.74
C ASN A 194 -9.47 8.90 -1.19
N LYS A 195 -10.05 8.02 -1.99
CA LYS A 195 -10.29 6.60 -1.66
C LYS A 195 -9.43 5.66 -2.48
N TYR A 196 -8.56 6.21 -3.30
CA TYR A 196 -7.63 5.41 -4.07
C TYR A 196 -6.71 4.63 -3.11
N LEU A 197 -6.49 3.38 -3.42
CA LEU A 197 -5.50 2.53 -2.78
C LEU A 197 -4.91 1.63 -3.86
N GLY A 198 -3.68 1.92 -4.24
CA GLY A 198 -2.92 1.10 -5.16
C GLY A 198 -2.37 -0.15 -4.49
N ILE A 199 -2.21 -1.19 -5.28
CA ILE A 199 -1.58 -2.44 -4.88
C ILE A 199 -0.35 -2.62 -5.75
N PHE A 200 0.80 -2.70 -5.13
CA PHE A 200 2.10 -2.75 -5.78
C PHE A 200 2.82 -4.02 -5.37
N ARG A 201 3.40 -4.71 -6.34
CA ARG A 201 4.25 -5.88 -6.10
C ARG A 201 5.69 -5.56 -6.43
N LEU A 202 6.60 -6.09 -5.63
CA LEU A 202 8.03 -6.08 -5.95
C LEU A 202 8.32 -7.24 -6.90
N MET A 203 8.90 -6.93 -8.08
CA MET A 203 9.31 -7.90 -9.09
C MET A 203 10.59 -7.42 -9.77
N ASP A 204 11.60 -8.27 -9.85
CA ASP A 204 12.91 -7.96 -10.45
C ASP A 204 13.55 -6.66 -9.88
N GLY A 205 13.43 -6.47 -8.56
CA GLY A 205 13.92 -5.27 -7.85
C GLY A 205 13.13 -3.99 -8.14
N GLN A 206 12.00 -4.06 -8.85
CA GLN A 206 11.17 -2.91 -9.19
C GLN A 206 9.74 -3.06 -8.65
N LEU A 207 9.13 -1.93 -8.32
CA LEU A 207 7.72 -1.90 -7.96
C LEU A 207 6.86 -1.84 -9.23
N MET A 208 5.97 -2.79 -9.34
CA MET A 208 4.99 -2.88 -10.40
C MET A 208 3.59 -2.65 -9.84
N VAL A 209 2.77 -1.92 -10.59
CA VAL A 209 1.34 -1.83 -10.27
C VAL A 209 0.70 -3.18 -10.57
N GLU A 210 0.03 -3.77 -9.60
CA GLU A 210 -0.82 -4.91 -9.85
C GLU A 210 -2.20 -4.38 -10.29
N GLU A 211 -2.57 -4.60 -11.57
CA GLU A 211 -3.88 -4.19 -12.08
C GLU A 211 -4.98 -4.91 -11.32
N ILE A 212 -5.81 -4.14 -10.63
CA ILE A 212 -7.04 -4.64 -10.02
C ILE A 212 -8.09 -4.62 -11.13
N LYS A 213 -8.34 -5.79 -11.72
CA LYS A 213 -9.47 -5.99 -12.66
C LYS A 213 -10.77 -6.23 -11.90
#